data_53b14ab163b0a97b6c994f89b32afb1c
#
_entry.id   53b14ab163b0a97b6c994f89b32afb1c
#
_cell.length_a   1.000
_cell.length_b   1.000
_cell.length_c   1.000
_cell.angle_alpha   90.00
_cell.angle_beta   90.00
_cell.angle_gamma   90.00
#
_symmetry.space_group_name_H-M   'P 1'
#
loop_
_entity.id
_entity.type
_entity.pdbx_description
1 polymer ?
#
loop_
_entity_poly.entity_id
_entity_poly.type
_entity_poly.pdbx_seq_one_letter_code
_entity_poly.pdbx_strand_id
1 'polypeptide(L)'
;MNPKVSVIIPAYNTEAYIAKAIESALEQTLKDIEVIIVDDGSSDKTVEVAKSFTDQRLKIVNQQNLGVSAARNRALKAAQGEWIAVLDSDDWYDPERLEKLVLLADETNADMIADDLYLIKDGATSPWSTLIEESGEHIDKILQIDIVSFVETDVYGKPGLHLGLSKPIFKRKFLIKHGILYDETVSIAEDFWLDMKCLINGARFFLVPKPYYFYRSRPGSLVYKSPLLRLNQYCKATNSFMQQEAVKNNPALMRALFYNLEVYKKNLAYSQVVEPIKQGKWLKALTQMRKNPSFFYDFLSRFNNIIKRRIQYYVMGNKSVFDISYNLQRKRKTSN
;
A
#
# COMPACT_ATOMS: atom_id res chain seq x y z
N MET A 1 -22.15 24.61 0.16
CA MET A 1 -20.68 24.71 0.11
C MET A 1 -20.14 23.31 -0.18
N ASN A 2 -19.02 23.18 -0.87
CA ASN A 2 -18.40 21.88 -1.06
C ASN A 2 -17.71 21.47 0.24
N PRO A 3 -17.68 20.17 0.59
CA PRO A 3 -17.02 19.71 1.81
C PRO A 3 -15.51 19.96 1.75
N LYS A 4 -14.86 20.08 2.92
CA LYS A 4 -13.40 20.23 2.98
C LYS A 4 -12.70 18.93 2.55
N VAL A 5 -13.20 17.76 2.95
CA VAL A 5 -12.63 16.46 2.58
C VAL A 5 -13.70 15.51 2.06
N SER A 6 -13.41 14.81 0.96
CA SER A 6 -14.13 13.60 0.55
C SER A 6 -13.34 12.37 1.01
N VAL A 7 -13.88 11.60 1.94
CA VAL A 7 -13.36 10.29 2.30
C VAL A 7 -13.92 9.27 1.32
N ILE A 8 -13.06 8.55 0.60
CA ILE A 8 -13.45 7.52 -0.35
C ILE A 8 -13.13 6.13 0.19
N ILE A 9 -14.13 5.24 0.22
CA ILE A 9 -14.03 3.89 0.78
C ILE A 9 -14.39 2.87 -0.32
N PRO A 10 -13.41 2.26 -0.99
CA PRO A 10 -13.69 1.11 -1.86
C PRO A 10 -14.00 -0.11 -1.00
N ALA A 11 -15.06 -0.84 -1.29
CA ALA A 11 -15.48 -2.00 -0.52
C ALA A 11 -15.77 -3.20 -1.42
N TYR A 12 -15.26 -4.38 -1.02
CA TYR A 12 -15.58 -5.66 -1.64
C TYR A 12 -15.43 -6.80 -0.64
N ASN A 13 -16.54 -7.42 -0.25
CA ASN A 13 -16.60 -8.53 0.71
C ASN A 13 -15.85 -8.20 2.02
N THR A 14 -16.28 -7.14 2.69
CA THR A 14 -15.72 -6.62 3.94
C THR A 14 -16.75 -6.43 5.04
N GLU A 15 -17.82 -7.26 5.07
CA GLU A 15 -18.91 -7.18 6.05
C GLU A 15 -18.43 -7.14 7.51
N ALA A 16 -17.31 -7.81 7.82
CA ALA A 16 -16.75 -7.87 9.18
C ALA A 16 -15.98 -6.59 9.58
N TYR A 17 -15.68 -5.71 8.65
CA TYR A 17 -14.73 -4.59 8.86
C TYR A 17 -15.31 -3.23 8.55
N ILE A 18 -16.16 -3.15 7.52
CA ILE A 18 -16.61 -1.87 6.93
C ILE A 18 -17.31 -0.95 7.94
N ALA A 19 -17.99 -1.50 8.95
CA ALA A 19 -18.64 -0.69 9.99
C ALA A 19 -17.61 0.21 10.68
N LYS A 20 -16.47 -0.34 11.11
CA LYS A 20 -15.42 0.41 11.79
C LYS A 20 -14.79 1.48 10.89
N ALA A 21 -14.61 1.20 9.60
CA ALA A 21 -14.14 2.18 8.63
C ALA A 21 -15.10 3.37 8.53
N ILE A 22 -16.40 3.10 8.37
CA ILE A 22 -17.45 4.13 8.28
C ILE A 22 -17.52 4.96 9.56
N GLU A 23 -17.59 4.31 10.73
CA GLU A 23 -17.60 4.97 12.04
C GLU A 23 -16.42 5.93 12.18
N SER A 24 -15.20 5.46 11.94
CA SER A 24 -13.99 6.27 12.08
C SER A 24 -13.95 7.48 11.14
N ALA A 25 -14.56 7.37 9.95
CA ALA A 25 -14.68 8.48 9.02
C ALA A 25 -15.73 9.50 9.49
N LEU A 26 -16.89 9.04 9.98
CA LEU A 26 -17.97 9.92 10.44
C LEU A 26 -17.66 10.59 11.78
N GLU A 27 -16.83 9.96 12.62
CA GLU A 27 -16.42 10.46 13.93
C GLU A 27 -15.23 11.43 13.89
N GLN A 28 -14.69 11.75 12.72
CA GLN A 28 -13.61 12.73 12.59
C GLN A 28 -13.94 14.06 13.28
N THR A 29 -12.92 14.69 13.89
CA THR A 29 -13.06 16.04 14.50
C THR A 29 -13.42 17.08 13.44
N LEU A 30 -12.88 16.97 12.24
CA LEU A 30 -13.28 17.75 11.07
C LEU A 30 -14.66 17.30 10.59
N LYS A 31 -15.70 18.14 10.79
CA LYS A 31 -17.09 17.80 10.47
C LYS A 31 -17.50 18.09 9.02
N ASP A 32 -16.79 18.99 8.35
CA ASP A 32 -17.06 19.39 6.95
C ASP A 32 -16.49 18.36 5.98
N ILE A 33 -17.09 17.17 5.98
CA ILE A 33 -16.69 16.03 5.15
C ILE A 33 -17.89 15.40 4.43
N GLU A 34 -17.61 14.67 3.36
CA GLU A 34 -18.48 13.64 2.81
C GLU A 34 -17.76 12.29 2.84
N VAL A 35 -18.52 11.22 2.95
CA VAL A 35 -18.01 9.84 2.90
C VAL A 35 -18.65 9.14 1.72
N ILE A 36 -17.85 8.64 0.79
CA ILE A 36 -18.31 7.99 -0.44
C ILE A 36 -17.85 6.55 -0.42
N ILE A 37 -18.78 5.63 -0.20
CA ILE A 37 -18.52 4.19 -0.30
C ILE A 37 -18.83 3.75 -1.73
N VAL A 38 -17.89 3.04 -2.36
CA VAL A 38 -18.14 2.35 -3.62
C VAL A 38 -18.03 0.85 -3.38
N ASP A 39 -19.20 0.19 -3.37
CA ASP A 39 -19.26 -1.26 -3.32
C ASP A 39 -18.97 -1.83 -4.71
N ASP A 40 -17.93 -2.64 -4.80
CA ASP A 40 -17.43 -3.27 -6.03
C ASP A 40 -18.08 -4.65 -6.26
N GLY A 41 -19.39 -4.74 -6.04
CA GLY A 41 -20.18 -5.96 -6.28
C GLY A 41 -19.99 -7.02 -5.20
N SER A 42 -20.05 -6.65 -3.91
CA SER A 42 -19.97 -7.57 -2.81
C SER A 42 -21.09 -8.62 -2.84
N SER A 43 -20.76 -9.85 -2.45
CA SER A 43 -21.68 -10.98 -2.31
C SER A 43 -22.02 -11.31 -0.85
N ASP A 44 -21.36 -10.66 0.10
CA ASP A 44 -21.63 -10.74 1.55
C ASP A 44 -22.52 -9.56 2.00
N LYS A 45 -22.63 -9.34 3.31
CA LYS A 45 -23.47 -8.28 3.89
C LYS A 45 -22.82 -6.90 3.91
N THR A 46 -21.74 -6.67 3.16
CA THR A 46 -21.02 -5.36 3.13
C THR A 46 -21.99 -4.20 2.86
N VAL A 47 -22.84 -4.32 1.84
CA VAL A 47 -23.81 -3.25 1.48
C VAL A 47 -24.89 -3.06 2.55
N GLU A 48 -25.36 -4.16 3.15
CA GLU A 48 -26.37 -4.09 4.23
C GLU A 48 -25.79 -3.36 5.44
N VAL A 49 -24.57 -3.68 5.83
CA VAL A 49 -23.86 -2.99 6.92
C VAL A 49 -23.67 -1.50 6.59
N ALA A 50 -23.23 -1.16 5.40
CA ALA A 50 -23.04 0.23 5.01
C ALA A 50 -24.38 1.01 5.03
N LYS A 51 -25.49 0.42 4.59
CA LYS A 51 -26.82 1.03 4.59
C LYS A 51 -27.46 1.17 5.98
N SER A 52 -26.94 0.49 6.99
CA SER A 52 -27.42 0.66 8.37
C SER A 52 -27.04 2.00 9.00
N PHE A 53 -26.06 2.72 8.40
CA PHE A 53 -25.69 4.06 8.82
C PHE A 53 -26.63 5.12 8.19
N THR A 54 -27.16 6.03 9.01
CA THR A 54 -28.16 7.03 8.60
C THR A 54 -27.61 8.47 8.54
N ASP A 55 -26.28 8.62 8.41
CA ASP A 55 -25.64 9.94 8.35
C ASP A 55 -25.80 10.57 6.95
N GLN A 56 -26.19 11.86 6.90
CA GLN A 56 -26.42 12.59 5.65
C GLN A 56 -25.15 12.83 4.83
N ARG A 57 -23.97 12.74 5.45
CA ARG A 57 -22.68 12.87 4.79
C ARG A 57 -22.28 11.61 4.01
N LEU A 58 -22.97 10.48 4.26
CA LEU A 58 -22.67 9.18 3.68
C LEU A 58 -23.39 9.00 2.33
N LYS A 59 -22.62 8.62 1.32
CA LYS A 59 -23.11 8.25 -0.01
C LYS A 59 -22.65 6.85 -0.36
N ILE A 60 -23.55 5.97 -0.79
CA ILE A 60 -23.24 4.58 -1.19
C ILE A 60 -23.52 4.44 -2.68
N VAL A 61 -22.53 3.98 -3.41
CA VAL A 61 -22.59 3.72 -4.85
C VAL A 61 -22.25 2.27 -5.10
N ASN A 62 -23.07 1.53 -5.83
CA ASN A 62 -22.82 0.14 -6.18
C ASN A 62 -22.36 0.04 -7.63
N GLN A 63 -21.45 -0.90 -7.90
CA GLN A 63 -21.03 -1.27 -9.26
C GLN A 63 -20.85 -2.80 -9.37
N GLN A 64 -20.69 -3.30 -10.58
CA GLN A 64 -20.21 -4.66 -10.81
C GLN A 64 -18.73 -4.74 -10.39
N ASN A 65 -18.25 -5.94 -10.04
CA ASN A 65 -16.85 -6.12 -9.66
C ASN A 65 -15.91 -5.79 -10.83
N LEU A 66 -15.28 -4.63 -10.76
CA LEU A 66 -14.31 -4.11 -11.73
C LEU A 66 -12.92 -3.91 -11.11
N GLY A 67 -12.76 -4.21 -9.82
CA GLY A 67 -11.52 -4.08 -9.06
C GLY A 67 -11.39 -2.75 -8.31
N VAL A 68 -10.49 -2.75 -7.32
CA VAL A 68 -10.29 -1.65 -6.37
C VAL A 68 -9.98 -0.32 -7.06
N SER A 69 -9.16 -0.33 -8.12
CA SER A 69 -8.80 0.88 -8.89
C SER A 69 -10.04 1.51 -9.54
N ALA A 70 -10.93 0.70 -10.12
CA ALA A 70 -12.17 1.18 -10.72
C ALA A 70 -13.12 1.75 -9.66
N ALA A 71 -13.24 1.09 -8.50
CA ALA A 71 -14.04 1.57 -7.38
C ALA A 71 -13.53 2.91 -6.86
N ARG A 72 -12.21 3.06 -6.65
CA ARG A 72 -11.60 4.33 -6.26
C ARG A 72 -11.79 5.42 -7.32
N ASN A 73 -11.63 5.11 -8.60
CA ASN A 73 -11.87 6.07 -9.69
C ASN A 73 -13.33 6.54 -9.72
N ARG A 74 -14.28 5.65 -9.46
CA ARG A 74 -15.68 6.02 -9.37
C ARG A 74 -15.96 6.96 -8.19
N ALA A 75 -15.34 6.68 -7.03
CA ALA A 75 -15.42 7.55 -5.88
C ALA A 75 -14.77 8.92 -6.13
N LEU A 76 -13.58 8.95 -6.76
CA LEU A 76 -12.89 10.19 -7.15
C LEU A 76 -13.76 11.08 -8.05
N LYS A 77 -14.47 10.48 -9.02
CA LYS A 77 -15.38 11.21 -9.92
C LYS A 77 -16.61 11.78 -9.19
N ALA A 78 -17.06 11.10 -8.13
CA ALA A 78 -18.20 11.54 -7.33
C ALA A 78 -17.81 12.56 -6.24
N ALA A 79 -16.56 12.65 -5.88
CA ALA A 79 -16.04 13.50 -4.81
C ALA A 79 -16.13 14.99 -5.15
N GLN A 80 -16.54 15.79 -4.15
CA GLN A 80 -16.69 17.24 -4.25
C GLN A 80 -15.77 18.01 -3.32
N GLY A 81 -15.12 17.31 -2.38
CA GLY A 81 -14.24 17.90 -1.38
C GLY A 81 -12.99 18.58 -1.98
N GLU A 82 -12.45 19.52 -1.24
CA GLU A 82 -11.17 20.14 -1.60
C GLU A 82 -10.03 19.12 -1.55
N TRP A 83 -10.07 18.21 -0.59
CA TRP A 83 -9.15 17.12 -0.39
C TRP A 83 -9.83 15.77 -0.60
N ILE A 84 -9.06 14.79 -1.09
CA ILE A 84 -9.47 13.39 -1.20
C ILE A 84 -8.69 12.59 -0.18
N ALA A 85 -9.38 11.85 0.69
CA ALA A 85 -8.77 10.93 1.64
C ALA A 85 -9.22 9.50 1.33
N VAL A 86 -8.26 8.60 1.11
CA VAL A 86 -8.55 7.18 0.87
C VAL A 86 -8.59 6.43 2.19
N LEU A 87 -9.64 5.64 2.41
CA LEU A 87 -9.76 4.72 3.53
C LEU A 87 -10.11 3.33 3.00
N ASP A 88 -9.23 2.37 3.20
CA ASP A 88 -9.54 0.99 2.86
C ASP A 88 -10.61 0.44 3.82
N SER A 89 -11.54 -0.34 3.31
CA SER A 89 -12.74 -0.77 4.05
C SER A 89 -12.45 -1.74 5.21
N ASP A 90 -11.22 -2.19 5.37
CA ASP A 90 -10.72 -3.02 6.48
C ASP A 90 -9.82 -2.27 7.48
N ASP A 91 -9.59 -0.98 7.24
CA ASP A 91 -8.78 -0.07 8.05
C ASP A 91 -9.66 0.95 8.79
N TRP A 92 -9.04 1.87 9.55
CA TRP A 92 -9.75 2.98 10.19
C TRP A 92 -8.83 4.15 10.52
N TYR A 93 -9.41 5.30 10.77
CA TYR A 93 -8.73 6.54 11.13
C TYR A 93 -8.71 6.78 12.65
N ASP A 94 -7.68 7.49 13.11
CA ASP A 94 -7.72 8.23 14.36
C ASP A 94 -8.70 9.42 14.21
N PRO A 95 -9.45 9.80 15.25
CA PRO A 95 -10.43 10.88 15.16
C PRO A 95 -9.90 12.24 14.71
N GLU A 96 -8.63 12.55 14.96
CA GLU A 96 -8.01 13.83 14.60
C GLU A 96 -7.34 13.83 13.20
N ARG A 97 -7.30 12.68 12.51
CA ARG A 97 -6.49 12.52 11.29
C ARG A 97 -6.74 13.59 10.24
N LEU A 98 -8.00 13.77 9.84
CA LEU A 98 -8.31 14.67 8.73
C LEU A 98 -8.06 16.13 9.09
N GLU A 99 -8.40 16.54 10.30
CA GLU A 99 -8.14 17.91 10.78
C GLU A 99 -6.64 18.23 10.80
N LYS A 100 -5.82 17.31 11.37
CA LYS A 100 -4.37 17.50 11.44
C LYS A 100 -3.72 17.53 10.07
N LEU A 101 -4.08 16.59 9.18
CA LEU A 101 -3.48 16.55 7.85
C LEU A 101 -3.88 17.75 6.99
N VAL A 102 -5.14 18.19 7.06
CA VAL A 102 -5.58 19.38 6.31
C VAL A 102 -4.87 20.64 6.80
N LEU A 103 -4.76 20.83 8.13
CA LEU A 103 -4.04 21.97 8.70
C LEU A 103 -2.58 22.00 8.23
N LEU A 104 -1.87 20.87 8.37
CA LEU A 104 -0.46 20.77 7.97
C LEU A 104 -0.27 20.88 6.45
N ALA A 105 -1.23 20.41 5.66
CA ALA A 105 -1.20 20.57 4.21
C ALA A 105 -1.37 22.04 3.77
N ASP A 106 -2.20 22.80 4.46
CA ASP A 106 -2.37 24.22 4.21
C ASP A 106 -1.09 24.99 4.63
N GLU A 107 -0.48 24.68 5.78
CA GLU A 107 0.78 25.27 6.26
C GLU A 107 1.99 24.98 5.33
N THR A 108 2.10 23.76 4.84
CA THR A 108 3.19 23.33 3.94
C THR A 108 2.91 23.65 2.47
N ASN A 109 1.69 24.09 2.17
CA ASN A 109 1.20 24.26 0.80
C ASN A 109 1.32 22.97 -0.02
N ALA A 110 0.98 21.83 0.59
CA ALA A 110 1.08 20.51 0.00
C ALA A 110 0.07 20.28 -1.12
N ASP A 111 0.41 19.40 -2.07
CA ASP A 111 -0.52 18.83 -3.04
C ASP A 111 -0.94 17.42 -2.64
N MET A 112 -0.08 16.74 -1.83
CA MET A 112 -0.38 15.50 -1.13
C MET A 112 0.38 15.44 0.19
N ILE A 113 -0.24 14.87 1.23
CA ILE A 113 0.35 14.72 2.56
C ILE A 113 -0.11 13.40 3.18
N ALA A 114 0.83 12.65 3.71
CA ALA A 114 0.59 11.40 4.43
C ALA A 114 1.04 11.52 5.89
N ASP A 115 0.48 10.68 6.71
CA ASP A 115 0.91 10.40 8.06
C ASP A 115 1.62 9.04 8.14
N ASP A 116 2.31 8.79 9.25
CA ASP A 116 2.77 7.46 9.61
C ASP A 116 1.56 6.52 9.80
N LEU A 117 1.78 5.22 9.76
CA LEU A 117 0.73 4.22 9.92
C LEU A 117 0.93 3.44 11.21
N TYR A 118 -0.12 3.28 12.00
CA TYR A 118 -0.20 2.21 12.99
C TYR A 118 -0.38 0.87 12.30
N LEU A 119 0.50 -0.08 12.55
CA LEU A 119 0.41 -1.45 12.03
C LEU A 119 -0.25 -2.34 13.08
N ILE A 120 -1.43 -2.89 12.76
CA ILE A 120 -2.21 -3.69 13.69
C ILE A 120 -2.63 -5.04 13.10
N LYS A 121 -2.50 -6.10 13.89
CA LYS A 121 -2.98 -7.44 13.49
C LYS A 121 -4.49 -7.52 13.62
N ASP A 122 -5.11 -8.29 12.75
CA ASP A 122 -6.55 -8.57 12.85
C ASP A 122 -6.91 -9.19 14.21
N GLY A 123 -7.96 -8.65 14.84
CA GLY A 123 -8.37 -9.03 16.19
C GLY A 123 -7.51 -8.47 17.33
N ALA A 124 -6.41 -7.76 17.05
CA ALA A 124 -5.62 -7.11 18.09
C ALA A 124 -6.25 -5.78 18.55
N THR A 125 -6.02 -5.41 19.81
CA THR A 125 -6.52 -4.17 20.42
C THR A 125 -5.51 -3.03 20.36
N SER A 126 -4.23 -3.32 20.08
CA SER A 126 -3.14 -2.34 20.01
C SER A 126 -2.24 -2.60 18.81
N PRO A 127 -1.67 -1.55 18.20
CA PRO A 127 -0.66 -1.68 17.18
C PRO A 127 0.59 -2.41 17.72
N TRP A 128 1.26 -3.16 16.84
CA TRP A 128 2.55 -3.76 17.20
C TRP A 128 3.75 -2.86 16.87
N SER A 129 3.58 -1.90 15.95
CA SER A 129 4.61 -0.96 15.49
C SER A 129 3.97 0.13 14.63
N THR A 130 4.80 1.05 14.11
CA THR A 130 4.42 1.97 13.05
C THR A 130 5.24 1.73 11.78
N LEU A 131 4.86 2.36 10.65
CA LEU A 131 5.59 2.23 9.40
C LEU A 131 7.02 2.79 9.53
N ILE A 132 7.16 3.95 10.18
CA ILE A 132 8.45 4.60 10.43
C ILE A 132 9.31 3.73 11.37
N GLU A 133 8.75 3.21 12.46
CA GLU A 133 9.49 2.29 13.35
C GLU A 133 9.97 1.03 12.62
N GLU A 134 9.14 0.43 11.74
CA GLU A 134 9.54 -0.75 10.97
C GLU A 134 10.63 -0.45 9.93
N SER A 135 10.70 0.77 9.44
CA SER A 135 11.77 1.19 8.51
C SER A 135 13.14 1.24 9.19
N GLY A 136 13.18 1.47 10.50
CA GLY A 136 14.39 1.76 11.26
C GLY A 136 14.90 3.20 11.11
N GLU A 137 14.16 4.03 10.37
CA GLU A 137 14.49 5.46 10.23
C GLU A 137 14.07 6.24 11.49
N HIS A 138 14.75 7.35 11.73
CA HIS A 138 14.38 8.30 12.77
C HIS A 138 13.90 9.60 12.12
N ILE A 139 12.59 9.79 12.10
CA ILE A 139 11.93 10.95 11.51
C ILE A 139 11.13 11.65 12.62
N ASP A 140 11.58 12.83 13.02
CA ASP A 140 10.99 13.63 14.09
C ASP A 140 10.29 14.91 13.60
N LYS A 141 10.42 15.21 12.31
CA LYS A 141 9.86 16.41 11.66
C LYS A 141 9.13 16.04 10.38
N ILE A 142 8.25 16.93 9.94
CA ILE A 142 7.61 16.80 8.63
C ILE A 142 8.70 16.76 7.56
N LEU A 143 8.65 15.72 6.73
CA LEU A 143 9.62 15.47 5.67
C LEU A 143 8.98 15.69 4.31
N GLN A 144 9.61 16.51 3.48
CA GLN A 144 9.22 16.60 2.07
C GLN A 144 9.84 15.43 1.32
N ILE A 145 9.02 14.71 0.56
CA ILE A 145 9.39 13.53 -0.20
C ILE A 145 9.47 13.89 -1.68
N ASP A 146 10.63 13.74 -2.28
CA ASP A 146 10.78 13.82 -3.73
C ASP A 146 10.57 12.45 -4.39
N ILE A 147 10.37 12.43 -5.71
CA ILE A 147 10.06 11.22 -6.47
C ILE A 147 11.19 10.17 -6.44
N VAL A 148 12.45 10.59 -6.35
CA VAL A 148 13.60 9.67 -6.31
C VAL A 148 13.65 8.99 -4.95
N SER A 149 13.59 9.76 -3.86
CA SER A 149 13.51 9.25 -2.49
C SER A 149 12.31 8.34 -2.30
N PHE A 150 11.14 8.67 -2.86
CA PHE A 150 9.95 7.82 -2.82
C PHE A 150 10.21 6.41 -3.40
N VAL A 151 10.90 6.34 -4.55
CA VAL A 151 11.24 5.06 -5.20
C VAL A 151 12.35 4.31 -4.45
N GLU A 152 13.37 5.03 -3.97
CA GLU A 152 14.53 4.44 -3.28
C GLU A 152 14.18 3.86 -1.92
N THR A 153 13.20 4.41 -1.23
CA THR A 153 12.73 3.92 0.08
C THR A 153 11.73 2.78 -0.02
N ASP A 154 11.19 2.49 -1.21
CA ASP A 154 10.21 1.40 -1.44
C ASP A 154 10.80 0.26 -2.28
N VAL A 155 11.83 -0.41 -1.75
CA VAL A 155 12.49 -1.54 -2.42
C VAL A 155 11.95 -2.87 -1.92
N TYR A 156 11.38 -3.66 -2.82
CA TYR A 156 10.78 -4.97 -2.51
C TYR A 156 11.71 -5.89 -1.70
N GLY A 157 11.22 -6.33 -0.54
CA GLY A 157 11.92 -7.27 0.33
C GLY A 157 13.16 -6.72 1.03
N LYS A 158 13.38 -5.41 0.99
CA LYS A 158 14.40 -4.72 1.79
C LYS A 158 13.75 -3.92 2.92
N PRO A 159 14.49 -3.64 4.01
CA PRO A 159 14.08 -2.62 4.96
C PRO A 159 14.00 -1.26 4.28
N GLY A 160 13.05 -0.44 4.68
CA GLY A 160 12.86 0.90 4.14
C GLY A 160 11.50 1.44 4.55
N LEU A 161 11.26 2.70 4.27
CA LEU A 161 10.06 3.40 4.70
C LEU A 161 8.78 2.94 3.97
N HIS A 162 8.91 2.27 2.83
CA HIS A 162 7.79 1.70 2.05
C HIS A 162 6.59 2.65 1.91
N LEU A 163 6.87 3.88 1.45
CA LEU A 163 5.87 4.94 1.34
C LEU A 163 4.69 4.61 0.41
N GLY A 164 4.83 3.63 -0.47
CA GLY A 164 3.71 3.10 -1.25
C GLY A 164 2.62 2.41 -0.41
N LEU A 165 2.85 2.18 0.89
CA LEU A 165 1.82 1.74 1.85
C LEU A 165 1.11 2.93 2.52
N SER A 166 1.70 4.13 2.47
CA SER A 166 1.09 5.31 3.07
C SER A 166 -0.24 5.63 2.40
N LYS A 167 -1.11 6.34 3.12
CA LYS A 167 -2.45 6.70 2.62
C LYS A 167 -2.57 8.23 2.60
N PRO A 168 -1.88 8.90 1.65
CA PRO A 168 -1.92 10.35 1.59
C PRO A 168 -3.35 10.88 1.34
N ILE A 169 -3.60 12.10 1.82
CA ILE A 169 -4.69 12.90 1.30
C ILE A 169 -4.18 13.72 0.11
N PHE A 170 -5.01 13.86 -0.90
CA PHE A 170 -4.66 14.51 -2.16
C PHE A 170 -5.47 15.79 -2.37
N LYS A 171 -4.83 16.84 -2.82
CA LYS A 171 -5.53 18.05 -3.25
C LYS A 171 -6.34 17.74 -4.52
N ARG A 172 -7.67 17.72 -4.43
CA ARG A 172 -8.55 17.31 -5.55
C ARG A 172 -8.28 18.13 -6.82
N LYS A 173 -8.05 19.44 -6.68
CA LYS A 173 -7.73 20.32 -7.81
C LYS A 173 -6.45 19.87 -8.54
N PHE A 174 -5.46 19.36 -7.82
CA PHE A 174 -4.23 18.83 -8.42
C PHE A 174 -4.51 17.59 -9.27
N LEU A 175 -5.25 16.62 -8.74
CA LEU A 175 -5.64 15.41 -9.48
C LEU A 175 -6.41 15.74 -10.76
N ILE A 176 -7.38 16.65 -10.67
CA ILE A 176 -8.19 17.08 -11.83
C ILE A 176 -7.32 17.79 -12.87
N LYS A 177 -6.49 18.75 -12.44
CA LYS A 177 -5.61 19.53 -13.33
C LYS A 177 -4.72 18.64 -14.20
N HIS A 178 -4.21 17.54 -13.62
CA HIS A 178 -3.29 16.64 -14.29
C HIS A 178 -3.95 15.36 -14.83
N GLY A 179 -5.28 15.24 -14.73
CA GLY A 179 -6.03 14.05 -15.19
C GLY A 179 -5.59 12.76 -14.48
N ILE A 180 -5.21 12.85 -13.19
CA ILE A 180 -4.65 11.71 -12.45
C ILE A 180 -5.78 10.83 -11.92
N LEU A 181 -5.75 9.55 -12.32
CA LEU A 181 -6.64 8.48 -11.88
C LEU A 181 -5.82 7.22 -11.60
N TYR A 182 -6.40 6.31 -10.80
CA TYR A 182 -5.86 4.96 -10.64
C TYR A 182 -5.81 4.24 -11.99
N ASP A 183 -4.79 3.43 -12.19
CA ASP A 183 -4.69 2.56 -13.36
C ASP A 183 -5.50 1.29 -13.12
N GLU A 184 -6.60 1.12 -13.84
CA GLU A 184 -7.52 -0.02 -13.68
C GLU A 184 -6.91 -1.34 -14.17
N THR A 185 -5.79 -1.30 -14.89
CA THR A 185 -5.02 -2.49 -15.29
C THR A 185 -4.08 -2.99 -14.20
N VAL A 186 -3.86 -2.18 -13.15
CA VAL A 186 -3.01 -2.49 -12.00
C VAL A 186 -3.90 -2.83 -10.81
N SER A 187 -3.81 -4.07 -10.32
CA SER A 187 -4.62 -4.56 -9.20
C SER A 187 -3.81 -4.77 -7.91
N ILE A 188 -2.52 -4.45 -7.92
CA ILE A 188 -1.64 -4.56 -6.75
C ILE A 188 -0.64 -3.40 -6.79
N ALA A 189 -0.48 -2.71 -5.66
CA ALA A 189 0.29 -1.47 -5.52
C ALA A 189 -0.23 -0.32 -6.39
N GLU A 190 -1.52 -0.27 -6.61
CA GLU A 190 -2.21 0.79 -7.33
C GLU A 190 -2.02 2.16 -6.66
N ASP A 191 -1.92 2.19 -5.32
CA ASP A 191 -1.64 3.40 -4.54
C ASP A 191 -0.24 3.95 -4.88
N PHE A 192 0.79 3.09 -4.86
CA PHE A 192 2.16 3.48 -5.24
C PHE A 192 2.20 4.15 -6.62
N TRP A 193 1.49 3.61 -7.61
CA TRP A 193 1.48 4.17 -8.96
C TRP A 193 0.66 5.45 -9.08
N LEU A 194 -0.37 5.65 -8.25
CA LEU A 194 -1.06 6.93 -8.14
C LEU A 194 -0.13 7.99 -7.59
N ASP A 195 0.59 7.68 -6.50
CA ASP A 195 1.57 8.57 -5.89
C ASP A 195 2.67 8.94 -6.88
N MET A 196 3.19 7.97 -7.63
CA MET A 196 4.17 8.19 -8.70
C MET A 196 3.64 9.14 -9.80
N LYS A 197 2.35 8.99 -10.18
CA LYS A 197 1.73 9.92 -11.13
C LYS A 197 1.62 11.34 -10.55
N CYS A 198 1.33 11.48 -9.27
CA CYS A 198 1.32 12.78 -8.61
C CYS A 198 2.72 13.39 -8.58
N LEU A 199 3.71 12.64 -8.14
CA LEU A 199 5.09 13.11 -7.98
C LEU A 199 5.75 13.50 -9.32
N ILE A 200 5.54 12.71 -10.39
CA ILE A 200 6.11 13.04 -11.72
C ILE A 200 5.47 14.30 -12.32
N ASN A 201 4.25 14.64 -11.91
CA ASN A 201 3.57 15.88 -12.28
C ASN A 201 3.89 17.05 -11.32
N GLY A 202 4.87 16.89 -10.43
CA GLY A 202 5.39 17.95 -9.56
C GLY A 202 4.58 18.18 -8.29
N ALA A 203 3.84 17.17 -7.81
CA ALA A 203 3.15 17.25 -6.52
C ALA A 203 4.15 17.46 -5.38
N ARG A 204 3.87 18.41 -4.49
CA ARG A 204 4.58 18.58 -3.22
C ARG A 204 4.01 17.58 -2.23
N PHE A 205 4.79 16.55 -1.95
CA PHE A 205 4.44 15.49 -1.02
C PHE A 205 5.16 15.66 0.31
N PHE A 206 4.41 15.58 1.41
CA PHE A 206 4.93 15.66 2.77
C PHE A 206 4.52 14.45 3.59
N LEU A 207 5.44 13.96 4.44
CA LEU A 207 5.20 12.90 5.42
C LEU A 207 5.20 13.50 6.83
N VAL A 208 4.13 13.31 7.56
CA VAL A 208 3.98 13.65 8.99
C VAL A 208 4.42 12.46 9.82
N PRO A 209 5.42 12.60 10.73
CA PRO A 209 5.97 11.47 11.47
C PRO A 209 5.10 11.06 12.68
N LYS A 210 3.82 11.35 12.64
CA LYS A 210 2.85 10.94 13.67
C LYS A 210 1.78 10.09 13.02
N PRO A 211 1.51 8.87 13.56
CA PRO A 211 0.51 7.98 12.98
C PRO A 211 -0.90 8.41 13.41
N TYR A 212 -1.81 8.41 12.42
CA TYR A 212 -3.25 8.63 12.59
C TYR A 212 -4.07 7.65 11.77
N TYR A 213 -3.44 6.76 10.99
CA TYR A 213 -4.10 5.73 10.18
C TYR A 213 -3.80 4.36 10.77
N PHE A 214 -4.81 3.52 10.99
CA PHE A 214 -4.65 2.15 11.47
C PHE A 214 -4.74 1.18 10.29
N TYR A 215 -3.61 0.65 9.88
CA TYR A 215 -3.47 -0.34 8.82
C TYR A 215 -3.60 -1.75 9.38
N ARG A 216 -4.67 -2.46 8.99
CA ARG A 216 -4.95 -3.82 9.44
C ARG A 216 -4.27 -4.88 8.58
N SER A 217 -3.44 -5.70 9.21
CA SER A 217 -2.89 -6.90 8.59
C SER A 217 -3.83 -8.09 8.84
N ARG A 218 -4.52 -8.55 7.80
CA ARG A 218 -5.46 -9.68 7.89
C ARG A 218 -5.23 -10.73 6.81
N PRO A 219 -5.60 -12.01 7.06
CA PRO A 219 -5.65 -13.04 6.03
C PRO A 219 -6.64 -12.63 4.92
N GLY A 220 -6.30 -12.91 3.67
CA GLY A 220 -7.15 -12.57 2.52
C GLY A 220 -6.96 -11.17 1.94
N SER A 221 -6.15 -10.30 2.56
CA SER A 221 -5.73 -9.03 1.98
C SER A 221 -5.01 -9.26 0.64
N LEU A 222 -5.12 -8.28 -0.27
CA LEU A 222 -4.46 -8.29 -1.58
C LEU A 222 -2.95 -8.52 -1.50
N VAL A 223 -2.32 -8.05 -0.42
CA VAL A 223 -0.88 -8.22 -0.15
C VAL A 223 -0.47 -9.68 -0.01
N TYR A 224 -1.39 -10.57 0.40
CA TYR A 224 -1.14 -12.01 0.54
C TYR A 224 -1.40 -12.82 -0.74
N LYS A 225 -1.82 -12.17 -1.83
CA LYS A 225 -1.93 -12.84 -3.15
C LYS A 225 -0.58 -13.37 -3.61
N SER A 226 -0.62 -14.28 -4.61
CA SER A 226 0.55 -14.94 -5.17
C SER A 226 1.72 -13.96 -5.43
N PRO A 227 2.93 -14.22 -4.86
CA PRO A 227 4.12 -13.43 -5.16
C PRO A 227 4.42 -13.32 -6.67
N LEU A 228 4.11 -14.36 -7.44
CA LEU A 228 4.26 -14.38 -8.88
C LEU A 228 3.40 -13.30 -9.56
N LEU A 229 2.12 -13.22 -9.19
CA LEU A 229 1.21 -12.22 -9.76
C LEU A 229 1.69 -10.81 -9.44
N ARG A 230 2.03 -10.56 -8.17
CA ARG A 230 2.49 -9.27 -7.69
C ARG A 230 3.77 -8.80 -8.40
N LEU A 231 4.80 -9.66 -8.43
CA LEU A 231 6.07 -9.32 -9.06
C LEU A 231 5.96 -9.12 -10.57
N ASN A 232 5.08 -9.88 -11.26
CA ASN A 232 4.78 -9.65 -12.66
C ASN A 232 4.15 -8.27 -12.89
N GLN A 233 3.20 -7.86 -12.04
CA GLN A 233 2.58 -6.53 -12.14
C GLN A 233 3.58 -5.42 -11.86
N TYR A 234 4.44 -5.56 -10.84
CA TYR A 234 5.51 -4.60 -10.55
C TYR A 234 6.46 -4.44 -11.75
N CYS A 235 6.91 -5.54 -12.36
CA CYS A 235 7.77 -5.47 -13.54
C CYS A 235 7.08 -4.75 -14.72
N LYS A 236 5.80 -5.07 -14.99
CA LYS A 236 5.05 -4.44 -16.08
C LYS A 236 4.83 -2.95 -15.84
N ALA A 237 4.34 -2.58 -14.66
CA ALA A 237 4.06 -1.19 -14.32
C ALA A 237 5.34 -0.33 -14.31
N THR A 238 6.44 -0.84 -13.73
CA THR A 238 7.72 -0.15 -13.73
C THR A 238 8.24 0.06 -15.16
N ASN A 239 8.21 -0.98 -16.01
CA ASN A 239 8.64 -0.84 -17.40
C ASN A 239 7.78 0.18 -18.16
N SER A 240 6.46 0.17 -17.97
CA SER A 240 5.56 1.14 -18.60
C SER A 240 5.85 2.56 -18.13
N PHE A 241 6.05 2.76 -16.82
CA PHE A 241 6.34 4.07 -16.25
C PHE A 241 7.67 4.64 -16.75
N MET A 242 8.69 3.80 -16.89
CA MET A 242 10.03 4.18 -17.43
C MET A 242 9.98 4.64 -18.89
N GLN A 243 8.91 4.37 -19.66
CA GLN A 243 8.79 4.86 -21.03
C GLN A 243 8.33 6.31 -21.14
N GLN A 244 7.86 6.91 -20.06
CA GLN A 244 7.39 8.30 -20.06
C GLN A 244 8.57 9.26 -20.26
N GLU A 245 8.39 10.30 -21.08
CA GLU A 245 9.44 11.29 -21.37
C GLU A 245 9.95 11.99 -20.11
N ALA A 246 9.06 12.33 -19.18
CA ALA A 246 9.44 12.96 -17.92
C ALA A 246 10.37 12.07 -17.07
N VAL A 247 10.22 10.73 -17.15
CA VAL A 247 11.09 9.76 -16.47
C VAL A 247 12.42 9.63 -17.19
N LYS A 248 12.42 9.54 -18.53
CA LYS A 248 13.63 9.46 -19.34
C LYS A 248 14.53 10.69 -19.17
N ASN A 249 13.92 11.84 -18.98
CA ASN A 249 14.63 13.11 -18.76
C ASN A 249 15.10 13.30 -17.30
N ASN A 250 14.85 12.32 -16.41
CA ASN A 250 15.34 12.31 -15.02
C ASN A 250 16.27 11.11 -14.77
N PRO A 251 17.60 11.26 -14.96
CA PRO A 251 18.55 10.15 -14.82
C PRO A 251 18.59 9.53 -13.43
N ALA A 252 18.32 10.30 -12.36
CA ALA A 252 18.31 9.78 -10.99
C ALA A 252 17.08 8.86 -10.79
N LEU A 253 15.89 9.32 -11.21
CA LEU A 253 14.67 8.52 -11.16
C LEU A 253 14.80 7.25 -12.02
N MET A 254 15.36 7.39 -13.22
CA MET A 254 15.58 6.23 -14.10
C MET A 254 16.48 5.18 -13.43
N ARG A 255 17.56 5.58 -12.75
CA ARG A 255 18.42 4.65 -12.00
C ARG A 255 17.68 3.97 -10.84
N ALA A 256 16.91 4.72 -10.07
CA ALA A 256 16.14 4.18 -8.95
C ALA A 256 15.09 3.15 -9.43
N LEU A 257 14.34 3.49 -10.48
CA LEU A 257 13.36 2.58 -11.08
C LEU A 257 14.02 1.33 -11.70
N PHE A 258 15.15 1.51 -12.39
CA PHE A 258 15.90 0.37 -12.95
C PHE A 258 16.39 -0.57 -11.86
N TYR A 259 16.90 -0.03 -10.75
CA TYR A 259 17.31 -0.83 -9.61
C TYR A 259 16.13 -1.63 -9.02
N ASN A 260 14.96 -1.00 -8.80
CA ASN A 260 13.77 -1.70 -8.32
C ASN A 260 13.30 -2.77 -9.32
N LEU A 261 13.34 -2.48 -10.62
CA LEU A 261 12.98 -3.43 -11.66
C LEU A 261 13.89 -4.69 -11.63
N GLU A 262 15.19 -4.52 -11.45
CA GLU A 262 16.12 -5.65 -11.32
C GLU A 262 15.83 -6.47 -10.04
N VAL A 263 15.50 -5.81 -8.94
CA VAL A 263 15.06 -6.49 -7.71
C VAL A 263 13.78 -7.29 -7.95
N TYR A 264 12.81 -6.73 -8.65
CA TYR A 264 11.56 -7.43 -9.00
C TYR A 264 11.82 -8.63 -9.91
N LYS A 265 12.58 -8.47 -10.98
CA LYS A 265 12.95 -9.56 -11.91
C LYS A 265 13.66 -10.71 -11.19
N LYS A 266 14.61 -10.40 -10.32
CA LYS A 266 15.34 -11.37 -9.52
C LYS A 266 14.40 -12.18 -8.61
N ASN A 267 13.50 -11.51 -7.89
CA ASN A 267 12.53 -12.17 -7.03
C ASN A 267 11.47 -12.94 -7.83
N LEU A 268 11.10 -12.45 -9.02
CA LEU A 268 10.19 -13.13 -9.93
C LEU A 268 10.80 -14.44 -10.44
N ALA A 269 12.04 -14.42 -10.90
CA ALA A 269 12.79 -15.61 -11.35
C ALA A 269 12.86 -16.68 -10.24
N TYR A 270 13.15 -16.25 -9.01
CA TYR A 270 13.14 -17.13 -7.84
C TYR A 270 11.74 -17.74 -7.59
N SER A 271 10.69 -16.92 -7.60
CA SER A 271 9.32 -17.36 -7.35
C SER A 271 8.79 -18.28 -8.46
N GLN A 272 9.19 -18.07 -9.73
CA GLN A 272 8.83 -18.93 -10.86
C GLN A 272 9.33 -20.36 -10.70
N VAL A 273 10.43 -20.56 -9.98
CA VAL A 273 10.98 -21.89 -9.67
C VAL A 273 10.37 -22.46 -8.40
N VAL A 274 10.32 -21.67 -7.33
CA VAL A 274 9.93 -22.15 -6.00
C VAL A 274 8.43 -22.46 -5.91
N GLU A 275 7.55 -21.69 -6.54
CA GLU A 275 6.12 -21.95 -6.46
C GLU A 275 5.69 -23.30 -7.10
N PRO A 276 6.19 -23.69 -8.30
CA PRO A 276 5.98 -25.04 -8.81
C PRO A 276 6.50 -26.15 -7.90
N ILE A 277 7.66 -25.95 -7.26
CA ILE A 277 8.20 -26.93 -6.28
C ILE A 277 7.22 -27.12 -5.12
N LYS A 278 6.73 -26.04 -4.53
CA LYS A 278 5.73 -26.10 -3.44
C LYS A 278 4.44 -26.82 -3.84
N GLN A 279 4.09 -26.78 -5.13
CA GLN A 279 2.91 -27.45 -5.70
C GLN A 279 3.22 -28.88 -6.18
N GLY A 280 4.41 -29.42 -5.96
CA GLY A 280 4.82 -30.75 -6.45
C GLY A 280 5.05 -30.83 -7.99
N LYS A 281 5.05 -29.71 -8.69
CA LYS A 281 5.17 -29.64 -10.17
C LYS A 281 6.64 -29.58 -10.61
N TRP A 282 7.42 -30.63 -10.36
CA TRP A 282 8.86 -30.68 -10.54
C TRP A 282 9.34 -30.41 -11.98
N LEU A 283 8.65 -30.95 -12.98
CA LEU A 283 9.00 -30.71 -14.40
C LEU A 283 8.88 -29.23 -14.77
N LYS A 284 7.86 -28.55 -14.27
CA LYS A 284 7.70 -27.10 -14.45
C LYS A 284 8.81 -26.34 -13.76
N ALA A 285 9.20 -26.75 -12.55
CA ALA A 285 10.31 -26.13 -11.82
C ALA A 285 11.63 -26.27 -12.59
N LEU A 286 11.95 -27.46 -13.09
CA LEU A 286 13.17 -27.71 -13.89
C LEU A 286 13.21 -26.86 -15.17
N THR A 287 12.06 -26.73 -15.83
CA THR A 287 11.93 -25.85 -17.01
C THR A 287 12.23 -24.40 -16.64
N GLN A 288 11.70 -23.92 -15.51
CA GLN A 288 11.96 -22.54 -15.05
C GLN A 288 13.42 -22.34 -14.59
N MET A 289 14.04 -23.33 -13.95
CA MET A 289 15.46 -23.29 -13.59
C MET A 289 16.36 -23.10 -14.83
N ARG A 290 16.06 -23.83 -15.93
CA ARG A 290 16.80 -23.67 -17.18
C ARG A 290 16.64 -22.28 -17.81
N LYS A 291 15.45 -21.69 -17.71
CA LYS A 291 15.15 -20.33 -18.21
C LYS A 291 15.76 -19.22 -17.36
N ASN A 292 16.02 -19.49 -16.09
CA ASN A 292 16.46 -18.50 -15.09
C ASN A 292 17.73 -18.99 -14.37
N PRO A 293 18.89 -19.03 -15.02
CA PRO A 293 20.11 -19.56 -14.39
C PRO A 293 20.57 -18.77 -13.16
N SER A 294 20.21 -17.48 -13.05
CA SER A 294 20.43 -16.66 -11.86
C SER A 294 19.75 -17.21 -10.60
N PHE A 295 18.72 -18.06 -10.75
CA PHE A 295 18.05 -18.72 -9.63
C PHE A 295 19.04 -19.49 -8.74
N PHE A 296 19.99 -20.19 -9.33
CA PHE A 296 20.95 -21.00 -8.54
C PHE A 296 21.81 -20.14 -7.62
N TYR A 297 22.27 -19.00 -8.11
CA TYR A 297 23.03 -18.05 -7.30
C TYR A 297 22.18 -17.50 -6.14
N ASP A 298 20.95 -17.10 -6.42
CA ASP A 298 20.02 -16.59 -5.42
C ASP A 298 19.57 -17.66 -4.42
N PHE A 299 19.37 -18.88 -4.89
CA PHE A 299 19.05 -20.02 -4.05
C PHE A 299 20.19 -20.31 -3.06
N LEU A 300 21.42 -20.38 -3.52
CA LEU A 300 22.59 -20.59 -2.66
C LEU A 300 22.76 -19.49 -1.62
N SER A 301 22.56 -18.22 -2.02
CA SER A 301 22.64 -17.08 -1.09
C SER A 301 21.56 -17.14 0.01
N ARG A 302 20.40 -17.67 -0.30
CA ARG A 302 19.26 -17.82 0.64
C ARG A 302 19.29 -19.13 1.43
N PHE A 303 19.99 -20.15 0.91
CA PHE A 303 19.99 -21.51 1.43
C PHE A 303 20.43 -21.58 2.90
N ASN A 304 21.50 -20.90 3.25
CA ASN A 304 21.99 -20.83 4.64
C ASN A 304 20.93 -20.23 5.60
N ASN A 305 20.18 -19.23 5.15
CA ASN A 305 19.13 -18.64 5.96
C ASN A 305 17.90 -19.56 6.09
N ILE A 306 17.58 -20.29 5.03
CA ILE A 306 16.48 -21.29 5.04
C ILE A 306 16.82 -22.43 6.00
N ILE A 307 18.03 -22.95 5.94
CA ILE A 307 18.50 -24.01 6.86
C ILE A 307 18.50 -23.51 8.30
N LYS A 308 19.09 -22.34 8.58
CA LYS A 308 19.08 -21.75 9.93
C LYS A 308 17.68 -21.64 10.49
N ARG A 309 16.71 -21.15 9.71
CA ARG A 309 15.31 -21.03 10.14
C ARG A 309 14.66 -22.39 10.40
N ARG A 310 14.91 -23.40 9.55
CA ARG A 310 14.38 -24.74 9.75
C ARG A 310 14.98 -25.42 10.99
N ILE A 311 16.27 -25.28 11.22
CA ILE A 311 16.92 -25.77 12.45
C ILE A 311 16.31 -25.11 13.68
N GLN A 312 16.12 -23.80 13.67
CA GLN A 312 15.50 -23.07 14.77
C GLN A 312 14.05 -23.51 15.03
N TYR A 313 13.30 -23.78 13.98
CA TYR A 313 11.91 -24.23 14.09
C TYR A 313 11.80 -25.69 14.58
N TYR A 314 12.49 -26.62 13.90
CA TYR A 314 12.33 -28.06 14.14
C TYR A 314 13.23 -28.59 15.29
N VAL A 315 14.42 -28.03 15.47
CA VAL A 315 15.39 -28.51 16.45
C VAL A 315 15.34 -27.70 17.75
N MET A 316 15.15 -26.38 17.66
CA MET A 316 15.12 -25.49 18.82
C MET A 316 13.70 -25.16 19.29
N GLY A 317 12.67 -25.71 18.67
CA GLY A 317 11.25 -25.51 19.06
C GLY A 317 10.73 -24.07 18.88
N ASN A 318 11.49 -23.19 18.23
CA ASN A 318 11.14 -21.79 18.10
C ASN A 318 10.15 -21.55 16.94
N LYS A 319 8.86 -21.69 17.22
CA LYS A 319 7.77 -21.52 16.24
C LYS A 319 7.65 -20.10 15.68
N SER A 320 8.15 -19.09 16.41
CA SER A 320 8.05 -17.68 16.01
C SER A 320 8.97 -17.30 14.83
N VAL A 321 9.91 -18.15 14.45
CA VAL A 321 10.86 -17.91 13.33
C VAL A 321 10.14 -17.72 11.98
N PHE A 322 8.93 -18.25 11.83
CA PHE A 322 8.08 -18.06 10.66
C PHE A 322 7.01 -16.99 10.84
N ASP A 323 6.90 -16.39 12.01
CA ASP A 323 6.04 -15.23 12.25
C ASP A 323 6.65 -13.98 11.59
N ILE A 324 5.86 -13.24 10.82
CA ILE A 324 6.31 -12.05 10.09
C ILE A 324 6.83 -10.99 11.08
N SER A 325 6.16 -10.81 12.20
CA SER A 325 6.56 -9.87 13.26
C SER A 325 7.91 -10.21 13.91
N TYR A 326 8.18 -11.50 14.11
CA TYR A 326 9.46 -11.96 14.68
C TYR A 326 10.63 -11.73 13.71
N ASN A 327 10.40 -11.91 12.41
CA ASN A 327 11.44 -11.71 11.39
C ASN A 327 11.84 -10.24 11.25
N LEU A 328 10.93 -9.31 11.48
CA LEU A 328 11.20 -7.87 11.49
C LEU A 328 12.01 -7.47 12.74
N GLN A 329 11.63 -7.94 13.94
CA GLN A 329 12.36 -7.67 15.18
C GLN A 329 13.79 -8.24 15.20
N ARG A 330 14.05 -9.37 14.54
CA ARG A 330 15.38 -9.97 14.49
C ARG A 330 16.34 -9.22 13.58
N LYS A 331 15.87 -8.59 12.51
CA LYS A 331 16.69 -7.72 11.66
C LYS A 331 17.26 -6.53 12.45
N ARG A 332 16.54 -6.03 13.44
CA ARG A 332 17.02 -4.95 14.35
C ARG A 332 18.21 -5.37 15.23
N LYS A 333 18.29 -6.65 15.66
CA LYS A 333 19.37 -7.13 16.55
C LYS A 333 20.68 -7.47 15.84
N THR A 334 20.69 -7.55 14.51
CA THR A 334 21.88 -7.89 13.71
C THR A 334 22.48 -6.67 12.99
N SER A 335 21.89 -5.50 13.16
CA SER A 335 22.37 -4.23 12.60
C SER A 335 22.98 -3.27 13.65
N ASN A 336 23.17 -3.75 14.89
CA ASN A 336 23.93 -3.06 15.94
C ASN A 336 25.28 -3.76 16.14
#